data_326c87c600c88f339de1686b62724286
#
_entry.id   326c87c600c88f339de1686b62724286
#
_cell.length_a   1.000
_cell.length_b   1.000
_cell.length_c   1.000
_cell.angle_alpha   90.00
_cell.angle_beta   90.00
_cell.angle_gamma   90.00
#
_symmetry.space_group_name_H-M   'P 1'
#
loop_
_entity.id
_entity.type
_entity.pdbx_description
1 polymer ?
#
loop_
_entity_poly.entity_id
_entity_poly.type
_entity_poly.pdbx_seq_one_letter_code
_entity_poly.pdbx_strand_id
1 'polypeptide(L)'
;MAALEGGVAATAASSGQSAQFMAIAALCSTGDNIVSTSYLYGGTYNQFKVFLPNFGIHTKFVDSDDPEALGAAIDAKTKAVYIESIGNPQYNVPDMRKIADIAHAKGVPLIVDNTFGAGGYLIRPIEHGADIVVHSATKWIGGHGTTIGGVVIDSGKFNWGEHADRFPQLTKPSAGYHGLKLWETVGPIAFIVAVRILVLRDLGSCMNPFGSFLLLQGLETLSLRVQRHCDNALAIAKWLDTHPQVNWVSYPGLEKHPSHALAKKYLRNGFGSVLSFGVKGGAAAAAGLVDNLKLISHLANVGDAKTVPLSYDVANRQLIIAPAVTTHQQLSDEEQIASGVTKDLIRLSVGIEHIDDIKADLQQSFEKIASLTAGFGHPADVNIQMEPDQPGV
;
A
#
# COMPACT_ATOMS: atom_id res chain seq x y z
N MET A 1 17.50 -6.26 -3.94
CA MET A 1 16.06 -6.11 -4.30
C MET A 1 15.78 -6.60 -5.71
N ALA A 2 16.53 -6.18 -6.75
CA ALA A 2 16.27 -6.68 -8.11
C ALA A 2 16.22 -8.22 -8.18
N ALA A 3 17.20 -8.92 -7.61
CA ALA A 3 17.21 -10.39 -7.58
C ALA A 3 16.02 -11.02 -6.84
N LEU A 4 15.53 -10.38 -5.76
CA LEU A 4 14.37 -10.86 -5.01
C LEU A 4 13.06 -10.75 -5.81
N GLU A 5 12.90 -9.68 -6.58
CA GLU A 5 11.70 -9.42 -7.40
C GLU A 5 11.79 -10.05 -8.81
N GLY A 6 12.97 -10.53 -9.23
CA GLY A 6 13.19 -11.05 -10.58
C GLY A 6 13.42 -9.97 -11.63
N GLY A 7 13.85 -8.78 -11.19
CA GLY A 7 14.19 -7.65 -12.07
C GLY A 7 15.63 -7.65 -12.52
N VAL A 8 15.93 -6.87 -13.57
CA VAL A 8 17.27 -6.72 -14.15
C VAL A 8 18.14 -5.74 -13.35
N ALA A 9 17.53 -4.70 -12.77
CA ALA A 9 18.21 -3.68 -11.99
C ALA A 9 17.26 -2.98 -11.00
N ALA A 10 17.83 -2.27 -10.02
CA ALA A 10 17.08 -1.51 -9.04
C ALA A 10 17.79 -0.22 -8.64
N THR A 11 17.01 0.74 -8.12
CA THR A 11 17.51 1.99 -7.55
C THR A 11 16.82 2.25 -6.23
N ALA A 12 17.60 2.57 -5.19
CA ALA A 12 17.08 2.98 -3.90
C ALA A 12 16.62 4.45 -3.92
N ALA A 13 15.63 4.75 -3.08
CA ALA A 13 15.04 6.07 -2.90
C ALA A 13 14.88 6.39 -1.42
N SER A 14 14.73 7.67 -1.08
CA SER A 14 14.56 8.14 0.30
C SER A 14 13.27 7.63 0.98
N SER A 15 12.24 7.29 0.20
CA SER A 15 10.95 6.77 0.69
C SER A 15 10.19 6.03 -0.41
N GLY A 16 9.11 5.30 -0.05
CA GLY A 16 8.19 4.70 -1.02
C GLY A 16 7.53 5.76 -1.92
N GLN A 17 7.12 6.89 -1.35
CA GLN A 17 6.56 8.01 -2.11
C GLN A 17 7.55 8.59 -3.12
N SER A 18 8.84 8.71 -2.75
CA SER A 18 9.88 9.11 -3.69
C SER A 18 10.09 8.07 -4.78
N ALA A 19 10.07 6.77 -4.43
CA ALA A 19 10.25 5.70 -5.40
C ALA A 19 9.16 5.73 -6.49
N GLN A 20 7.87 5.81 -6.10
CA GLN A 20 6.78 5.86 -7.08
C GLN A 20 6.78 7.17 -7.89
N PHE A 21 7.10 8.31 -7.25
CA PHE A 21 7.25 9.58 -7.97
C PHE A 21 8.36 9.49 -9.03
N MET A 22 9.54 8.96 -8.66
CA MET A 22 10.66 8.82 -9.58
C MET A 22 10.33 7.87 -10.76
N ALA A 23 9.61 6.77 -10.48
CA ALA A 23 9.17 5.85 -11.52
C ALA A 23 8.25 6.53 -12.54
N ILE A 24 7.29 7.33 -12.07
CA ILE A 24 6.35 8.05 -12.92
C ILE A 24 7.05 9.20 -13.64
N ALA A 25 7.85 10.02 -12.96
CA ALA A 25 8.54 11.18 -13.54
C ALA A 25 9.59 10.79 -14.60
N ALA A 26 10.15 9.58 -14.54
CA ALA A 26 11.02 9.06 -15.60
C ALA A 26 10.28 8.74 -16.91
N LEU A 27 8.95 8.56 -16.87
CA LEU A 27 8.12 8.22 -18.03
C LEU A 27 7.25 9.39 -18.52
N CYS A 28 6.85 10.27 -17.60
CA CYS A 28 5.87 11.32 -17.85
C CYS A 28 6.54 12.69 -18.03
N SER A 29 5.95 13.49 -18.88
CA SER A 29 6.18 14.94 -19.01
C SER A 29 4.89 15.72 -18.74
N THR A 30 4.97 17.03 -18.63
CA THR A 30 3.79 17.91 -18.52
C THR A 30 2.79 17.64 -19.64
N GLY A 31 1.53 17.37 -19.27
CA GLY A 31 0.43 17.05 -20.19
C GLY A 31 0.20 15.54 -20.38
N ASP A 32 1.07 14.69 -19.84
CA ASP A 32 0.89 13.23 -19.82
C ASP A 32 -0.03 12.78 -18.67
N ASN A 33 -0.45 11.52 -18.73
CA ASN A 33 -1.24 10.91 -17.67
C ASN A 33 -0.83 9.47 -17.38
N ILE A 34 -1.26 9.00 -16.21
CA ILE A 34 -1.27 7.59 -15.83
C ILE A 34 -2.70 7.12 -15.61
N VAL A 35 -2.96 5.84 -15.76
CA VAL A 35 -4.22 5.19 -15.36
C VAL A 35 -3.97 4.43 -14.08
N SER A 36 -4.84 4.57 -13.09
CA SER A 36 -4.70 3.87 -11.80
C SER A 36 -6.05 3.43 -11.25
N THR A 37 -6.07 2.32 -10.53
CA THR A 37 -7.20 2.03 -9.63
C THR A 37 -7.28 3.11 -8.54
N SER A 38 -8.46 3.34 -7.98
CA SER A 38 -8.64 4.17 -6.77
C SER A 38 -8.36 3.39 -5.47
N TYR A 39 -8.21 2.06 -5.53
CA TYR A 39 -7.95 1.18 -4.37
C TYR A 39 -6.48 1.18 -3.98
N LEU A 40 -6.00 2.33 -3.51
CA LEU A 40 -4.61 2.60 -3.19
C LEU A 40 -4.42 2.99 -1.72
N TYR A 41 -3.19 2.87 -1.28
CA TYR A 41 -2.75 3.56 -0.06
C TYR A 41 -3.10 5.06 -0.13
N GLY A 42 -3.67 5.61 0.94
CA GLY A 42 -4.14 7.01 0.94
C GLY A 42 -3.08 8.03 0.55
N GLY A 43 -1.80 7.81 0.95
CA GLY A 43 -0.69 8.67 0.53
C GLY A 43 -0.41 8.58 -0.97
N THR A 44 -0.56 7.42 -1.60
CA THR A 44 -0.43 7.24 -3.06
C THR A 44 -1.58 7.94 -3.79
N TYR A 45 -2.82 7.73 -3.32
CA TYR A 45 -3.98 8.40 -3.88
C TYR A 45 -3.83 9.93 -3.84
N ASN A 46 -3.42 10.47 -2.68
CA ASN A 46 -3.18 11.91 -2.54
C ASN A 46 -2.03 12.41 -3.42
N GLN A 47 -0.92 11.68 -3.53
CA GLN A 47 0.17 12.05 -4.42
C GLN A 47 -0.32 12.13 -5.87
N PHE A 48 -1.15 11.18 -6.31
CA PHE A 48 -1.65 11.13 -7.68
C PHE A 48 -2.73 12.17 -7.94
N LYS A 49 -3.63 12.42 -6.99
CA LYS A 49 -4.76 13.36 -7.12
C LYS A 49 -4.33 14.83 -6.99
N VAL A 50 -3.40 15.11 -6.08
CA VAL A 50 -3.09 16.48 -5.67
C VAL A 50 -1.66 16.91 -6.06
N PHE A 51 -0.67 16.05 -5.85
CA PHE A 51 0.74 16.43 -6.00
C PHE A 51 1.21 16.35 -7.47
N LEU A 52 0.93 15.25 -8.18
CA LEU A 52 1.33 15.10 -9.60
C LEU A 52 0.79 16.17 -10.52
N PRO A 53 -0.46 16.70 -10.36
CA PRO A 53 -0.96 17.79 -11.17
C PRO A 53 -0.12 19.07 -11.12
N ASN A 54 0.60 19.34 -10.01
CA ASN A 54 1.52 20.48 -9.92
C ASN A 54 2.70 20.37 -10.90
N PHE A 55 2.98 19.17 -11.39
CA PHE A 55 3.99 18.89 -12.43
C PHE A 55 3.37 18.69 -13.81
N GLY A 56 2.05 18.94 -13.93
CA GLY A 56 1.29 18.75 -15.16
C GLY A 56 1.08 17.28 -15.53
N ILE A 57 1.23 16.36 -14.59
CA ILE A 57 0.97 14.92 -14.76
C ILE A 57 -0.38 14.60 -14.12
N HIS A 58 -1.29 14.02 -14.88
CA HIS A 58 -2.64 13.73 -14.40
C HIS A 58 -2.86 12.22 -14.17
N THR A 59 -3.76 11.89 -13.27
CA THR A 59 -4.16 10.49 -13.03
C THR A 59 -5.61 10.29 -13.40
N LYS A 60 -5.87 9.29 -14.22
CA LYS A 60 -7.21 8.80 -14.49
C LYS A 60 -7.50 7.65 -13.53
N PHE A 61 -8.29 7.94 -12.51
CA PHE A 61 -8.72 6.95 -11.54
C PHE A 61 -9.87 6.11 -12.08
N VAL A 62 -9.81 4.81 -11.82
CA VAL A 62 -10.86 3.83 -12.09
C VAL A 62 -11.27 3.22 -10.75
N ASP A 63 -12.56 3.28 -10.42
CA ASP A 63 -13.11 2.77 -9.15
C ASP A 63 -13.31 1.25 -9.17
N SER A 64 -12.33 0.54 -9.70
CA SER A 64 -12.29 -0.91 -9.70
C SER A 64 -10.89 -1.42 -10.03
N ASP A 65 -10.67 -2.73 -9.80
CA ASP A 65 -9.51 -3.46 -10.33
C ASP A 65 -9.86 -4.25 -11.60
N ASP A 66 -10.99 -3.92 -12.24
CA ASP A 66 -11.38 -4.56 -13.48
C ASP A 66 -10.39 -4.24 -14.61
N PRO A 67 -9.72 -5.27 -15.18
CA PRO A 67 -8.73 -5.07 -16.23
C PRO A 67 -9.27 -4.35 -17.47
N GLU A 68 -10.52 -4.59 -17.84
CA GLU A 68 -11.15 -3.96 -19.01
C GLU A 68 -11.44 -2.48 -18.76
N ALA A 69 -11.89 -2.12 -17.55
CA ALA A 69 -12.12 -0.75 -17.17
C ALA A 69 -10.81 0.07 -17.14
N LEU A 70 -9.73 -0.50 -16.56
CA LEU A 70 -8.40 0.10 -16.59
C LEU A 70 -7.91 0.26 -18.03
N GLY A 71 -8.09 -0.77 -18.86
CA GLY A 71 -7.75 -0.74 -20.28
C GLY A 71 -8.50 0.34 -21.05
N ALA A 72 -9.80 0.52 -20.80
CA ALA A 72 -10.63 1.53 -21.47
C ALA A 72 -10.18 2.97 -21.17
N ALA A 73 -9.60 3.21 -19.98
CA ALA A 73 -9.10 4.51 -19.58
C ALA A 73 -7.78 4.94 -20.26
N ILE A 74 -7.05 3.98 -20.87
CA ILE A 74 -5.77 4.24 -21.55
C ILE A 74 -5.99 5.04 -22.84
N ASP A 75 -5.29 6.18 -22.99
CA ASP A 75 -5.26 7.01 -24.19
C ASP A 75 -3.84 7.23 -24.75
N ALA A 76 -3.72 8.11 -25.75
CA ALA A 76 -2.44 8.43 -26.38
C ALA A 76 -1.42 9.11 -25.44
N LYS A 77 -1.88 9.77 -24.37
CA LYS A 77 -1.05 10.45 -23.38
C LYS A 77 -0.72 9.59 -22.17
N THR A 78 -1.33 8.39 -22.07
CA THR A 78 -1.09 7.49 -20.94
C THR A 78 0.31 6.89 -21.03
N LYS A 79 1.08 7.01 -19.95
CA LYS A 79 2.47 6.53 -19.87
C LYS A 79 2.64 5.28 -19.01
N ALA A 80 1.72 5.00 -18.12
CA ALA A 80 1.73 3.80 -17.28
C ALA A 80 0.32 3.46 -16.78
N VAL A 81 0.11 2.18 -16.50
CA VAL A 81 -0.95 1.72 -15.60
C VAL A 81 -0.30 1.47 -14.24
N TYR A 82 -0.96 1.88 -13.15
CA TYR A 82 -0.47 1.73 -11.79
C TYR A 82 -1.47 1.00 -10.90
N ILE A 83 -1.02 -0.03 -10.19
CA ILE A 83 -1.81 -0.80 -9.22
C ILE A 83 -0.98 -1.16 -7.99
N GLU A 84 -1.63 -1.59 -6.92
CA GLU A 84 -0.99 -2.28 -5.80
C GLU A 84 -1.15 -3.80 -5.95
N SER A 85 -0.15 -4.58 -5.54
CA SER A 85 -0.21 -6.05 -5.59
C SER A 85 -1.23 -6.63 -4.62
N ILE A 86 -1.37 -6.01 -3.47
CA ILE A 86 -2.40 -6.22 -2.46
C ILE A 86 -2.82 -4.83 -2.02
N GLY A 87 -4.05 -4.45 -2.30
CA GLY A 87 -4.56 -3.10 -2.03
C GLY A 87 -4.73 -2.81 -0.55
N ASN A 88 -4.75 -1.54 -0.20
CA ASN A 88 -4.94 -1.03 1.14
C ASN A 88 -5.99 0.09 1.12
N PRO A 89 -7.14 -0.05 1.81
CA PRO A 89 -7.41 -0.92 2.96
C PRO A 89 -8.21 -2.20 2.68
N GLN A 90 -8.61 -2.47 1.44
CA GLN A 90 -9.54 -3.57 1.12
C GLN A 90 -8.87 -4.95 0.98
N TYR A 91 -7.53 -5.00 0.86
CA TYR A 91 -6.73 -6.23 0.60
C TYR A 91 -7.16 -6.98 -0.66
N ASN A 92 -7.72 -6.24 -1.62
CA ASN A 92 -8.01 -6.74 -2.96
C ASN A 92 -6.72 -7.17 -3.65
N VAL A 93 -6.80 -8.26 -4.40
CA VAL A 93 -5.70 -8.78 -5.23
C VAL A 93 -6.17 -8.71 -6.67
N PRO A 94 -5.63 -7.79 -7.50
CA PRO A 94 -6.05 -7.62 -8.89
C PRO A 94 -5.60 -8.80 -9.77
N ASP A 95 -6.28 -9.04 -10.89
CA ASP A 95 -5.80 -9.97 -11.93
C ASP A 95 -4.66 -9.32 -12.73
N MET A 96 -3.50 -9.29 -12.10
CA MET A 96 -2.31 -8.57 -12.53
C MET A 96 -1.87 -8.97 -13.94
N ARG A 97 -1.92 -10.27 -14.26
CA ARG A 97 -1.54 -10.75 -15.59
C ARG A 97 -2.46 -10.19 -16.67
N LYS A 98 -3.77 -10.20 -16.43
CA LYS A 98 -4.74 -9.68 -17.39
C LYS A 98 -4.60 -8.18 -17.58
N ILE A 99 -4.34 -7.42 -16.48
CA ILE A 99 -4.06 -5.98 -16.55
C ILE A 99 -2.80 -5.70 -17.37
N ALA A 100 -1.72 -6.46 -17.13
CA ALA A 100 -0.48 -6.33 -17.89
C ALA A 100 -0.70 -6.58 -19.40
N ASP A 101 -1.39 -7.68 -19.75
CA ASP A 101 -1.64 -8.03 -21.15
C ASP A 101 -2.43 -6.92 -21.87
N ILE A 102 -3.43 -6.32 -21.22
CA ILE A 102 -4.22 -5.22 -21.79
C ILE A 102 -3.39 -3.94 -21.91
N ALA A 103 -2.58 -3.61 -20.91
CA ALA A 103 -1.70 -2.45 -20.94
C ALA A 103 -0.65 -2.57 -22.05
N HIS A 104 0.00 -3.74 -22.17
CA HIS A 104 1.01 -4.01 -23.18
C HIS A 104 0.42 -3.99 -24.60
N ALA A 105 -0.79 -4.52 -24.81
CA ALA A 105 -1.48 -4.44 -26.11
C ALA A 105 -1.71 -2.98 -26.57
N LYS A 106 -1.71 -2.02 -25.64
CA LYS A 106 -1.79 -0.57 -25.90
C LYS A 106 -0.45 0.15 -25.83
N GLY A 107 0.66 -0.58 -25.71
CA GLY A 107 2.03 -0.02 -25.64
C GLY A 107 2.30 0.77 -24.37
N VAL A 108 1.72 0.37 -23.23
CA VAL A 108 1.84 1.03 -21.92
C VAL A 108 2.37 0.04 -20.89
N PRO A 109 3.42 0.38 -20.11
CA PRO A 109 3.94 -0.49 -19.06
C PRO A 109 3.03 -0.55 -17.84
N LEU A 110 3.12 -1.64 -17.08
CA LEU A 110 2.48 -1.83 -15.78
C LEU A 110 3.48 -1.54 -14.65
N ILE A 111 3.14 -0.57 -13.80
CA ILE A 111 3.82 -0.29 -12.53
C ILE A 111 3.03 -0.95 -11.40
N VAL A 112 3.70 -1.72 -10.55
CA VAL A 112 3.07 -2.36 -9.38
C VAL A 112 3.78 -1.91 -8.11
N ASP A 113 3.03 -1.33 -7.18
CA ASP A 113 3.49 -1.19 -5.80
C ASP A 113 3.37 -2.55 -5.10
N ASN A 114 4.53 -3.14 -4.83
CA ASN A 114 4.62 -4.45 -4.19
C ASN A 114 5.00 -4.35 -2.71
N THR A 115 4.69 -3.23 -2.07
CA THR A 115 4.99 -3.04 -0.65
C THR A 115 4.40 -4.17 0.20
N PHE A 116 3.12 -4.51 -0.01
CA PHE A 116 2.43 -5.61 0.70
C PHE A 116 2.88 -7.00 0.23
N GLY A 117 3.53 -7.11 -0.93
CA GLY A 117 4.16 -8.35 -1.40
C GLY A 117 5.47 -8.70 -0.69
N ALA A 118 5.89 -7.83 0.26
CA ALA A 118 6.99 -8.06 1.18
C ALA A 118 8.30 -8.45 0.48
N GLY A 119 8.80 -7.57 -0.40
CA GLY A 119 10.08 -7.75 -1.07
C GLY A 119 10.15 -8.98 -1.99
N GLY A 120 9.03 -9.35 -2.60
CA GLY A 120 8.94 -10.50 -3.50
C GLY A 120 8.75 -11.84 -2.78
N TYR A 121 8.57 -11.85 -1.45
CA TYR A 121 8.34 -13.09 -0.70
C TYR A 121 6.95 -13.68 -0.94
N LEU A 122 5.91 -12.83 -0.93
CA LEU A 122 4.53 -13.25 -1.16
C LEU A 122 4.17 -13.30 -2.64
N ILE A 123 4.66 -12.34 -3.42
CA ILE A 123 4.42 -12.26 -4.85
C ILE A 123 5.57 -11.51 -5.53
N ARG A 124 5.93 -11.94 -6.73
CA ARG A 124 6.83 -11.22 -7.65
C ARG A 124 6.03 -10.72 -8.84
N PRO A 125 5.59 -9.47 -8.86
CA PRO A 125 4.77 -8.94 -9.95
C PRO A 125 5.40 -9.09 -11.34
N ILE A 126 6.72 -9.05 -11.44
CA ILE A 126 7.46 -9.24 -12.69
C ILE A 126 7.21 -10.62 -13.33
N GLU A 127 6.93 -11.65 -12.54
CA GLU A 127 6.56 -12.98 -13.03
C GLU A 127 5.14 -12.97 -13.64
N HIS A 128 4.34 -11.95 -13.32
CA HIS A 128 2.95 -11.78 -13.73
C HIS A 128 2.74 -10.62 -14.71
N GLY A 129 3.82 -10.08 -15.29
CA GLY A 129 3.75 -9.08 -16.36
C GLY A 129 4.00 -7.64 -15.91
N ALA A 130 4.31 -7.37 -14.65
CA ALA A 130 4.74 -6.04 -14.24
C ALA A 130 6.09 -5.68 -14.89
N ASP A 131 6.21 -4.45 -15.35
CA ASP A 131 7.43 -3.92 -15.96
C ASP A 131 8.27 -3.19 -14.94
N ILE A 132 7.61 -2.51 -14.02
CA ILE A 132 8.22 -1.71 -12.97
C ILE A 132 7.59 -2.10 -11.64
N VAL A 133 8.42 -2.34 -10.64
CA VAL A 133 7.97 -2.60 -9.27
C VAL A 133 8.49 -1.51 -8.35
N VAL A 134 7.64 -0.99 -7.48
CA VAL A 134 8.02 -0.03 -6.45
C VAL A 134 7.75 -0.60 -5.06
N HIS A 135 8.52 -0.16 -4.06
CA HIS A 135 8.33 -0.53 -2.67
C HIS A 135 8.53 0.65 -1.74
N SER A 136 7.72 0.71 -0.70
CA SER A 136 8.15 1.31 0.56
C SER A 136 9.01 0.32 1.33
N ALA A 137 10.34 0.47 1.25
CA ALA A 137 11.28 -0.37 1.99
C ALA A 137 11.17 -0.18 3.51
N THR A 138 10.56 0.92 3.94
CA THR A 138 10.19 1.24 5.33
C THR A 138 9.41 0.10 6.01
N LYS A 139 8.60 -0.66 5.24
CA LYS A 139 7.63 -1.65 5.73
C LYS A 139 8.32 -3.01 5.95
N TRP A 140 7.88 -4.09 5.36
CA TRP A 140 8.42 -5.45 5.58
C TRP A 140 9.91 -5.59 5.29
N ILE A 141 10.45 -4.82 4.32
CA ILE A 141 11.89 -4.89 3.99
C ILE A 141 12.72 -4.49 5.21
N GLY A 142 12.47 -3.33 5.80
CA GLY A 142 13.09 -2.93 7.06
C GLY A 142 12.58 -3.74 8.26
N GLY A 143 11.27 -3.87 8.38
CA GLY A 143 10.58 -4.73 9.34
C GLY A 143 10.62 -4.30 10.80
N HIS A 144 11.17 -3.12 11.12
CA HIS A 144 11.39 -2.69 12.51
C HIS A 144 11.03 -1.20 12.75
N GLY A 145 10.52 -0.49 11.74
CA GLY A 145 10.16 0.92 11.87
C GLY A 145 11.35 1.86 12.16
N THR A 146 12.58 1.42 11.86
CA THR A 146 13.81 2.13 12.26
C THR A 146 14.29 3.13 11.21
N THR A 147 13.85 3.02 9.97
CA THR A 147 14.25 3.92 8.88
C THR A 147 13.20 3.98 7.77
N ILE A 148 13.18 5.09 7.05
CA ILE A 148 12.35 5.28 5.86
C ILE A 148 13.21 4.98 4.63
N GLY A 149 12.63 4.29 3.64
CA GLY A 149 13.29 4.01 2.38
C GLY A 149 12.31 3.57 1.30
N GLY A 150 12.76 3.63 0.06
CA GLY A 150 12.03 3.16 -1.11
C GLY A 150 12.93 2.45 -2.10
N VAL A 151 12.33 1.70 -3.02
CA VAL A 151 13.06 1.01 -4.10
C VAL A 151 12.21 1.05 -5.36
N VAL A 152 12.86 1.32 -6.49
CA VAL A 152 12.34 1.12 -7.85
C VAL A 152 13.08 -0.04 -8.47
N ILE A 153 12.36 -1.01 -9.03
CA ILE A 153 12.92 -2.18 -9.71
C ILE A 153 12.42 -2.19 -11.16
N ASP A 154 13.34 -2.43 -12.08
CA ASP A 154 13.08 -2.55 -13.51
C ASP A 154 13.08 -4.04 -13.90
N SER A 155 12.04 -4.50 -14.58
CA SER A 155 11.99 -5.85 -15.11
C SER A 155 12.97 -6.08 -16.27
N GLY A 156 13.30 -5.01 -17.00
CA GLY A 156 14.04 -5.05 -18.26
C GLY A 156 13.28 -5.70 -19.44
N LYS A 157 11.97 -5.93 -19.29
CA LYS A 157 11.17 -6.69 -20.27
C LYS A 157 10.37 -5.81 -21.24
N PHE A 158 10.05 -4.55 -20.83
CA PHE A 158 9.29 -3.66 -21.69
C PHE A 158 10.15 -3.13 -22.84
N ASN A 159 9.65 -3.28 -24.08
CA ASN A 159 10.36 -2.82 -25.27
C ASN A 159 10.10 -1.33 -25.52
N TRP A 160 10.88 -0.46 -24.89
CA TRP A 160 10.76 1.00 -25.03
C TRP A 160 10.95 1.47 -26.51
N GLY A 161 11.78 0.75 -27.28
CA GLY A 161 12.06 1.07 -28.68
C GLY A 161 10.86 0.87 -29.60
N GLU A 162 10.03 -0.14 -29.34
CA GLU A 162 8.79 -0.40 -30.09
C GLU A 162 7.76 0.73 -29.89
N HIS A 163 7.84 1.42 -28.75
CA HIS A 163 6.94 2.52 -28.40
C HIS A 163 7.68 3.85 -28.29
N ALA A 164 8.67 4.07 -29.16
CA ALA A 164 9.63 5.17 -29.07
C ALA A 164 9.00 6.56 -28.99
N ASP A 165 7.92 6.82 -29.73
CA ASP A 165 7.25 8.12 -29.70
C ASP A 165 6.44 8.36 -28.42
N ARG A 166 6.03 7.29 -27.74
CA ARG A 166 5.37 7.38 -26.43
C ARG A 166 6.36 7.70 -25.30
N PHE A 167 7.62 7.22 -25.42
CA PHE A 167 8.64 7.35 -24.36
C PHE A 167 9.89 8.10 -24.87
N PRO A 168 9.76 9.38 -25.28
CA PRO A 168 10.88 10.13 -25.85
C PRO A 168 12.03 10.33 -24.86
N GLN A 169 11.80 10.33 -23.54
CA GLN A 169 12.84 10.44 -22.52
C GLN A 169 13.86 9.28 -22.56
N LEU A 170 13.41 8.09 -23.02
CA LEU A 170 14.25 6.90 -23.12
C LEU A 170 14.81 6.66 -24.52
N THR A 171 14.16 7.19 -25.56
CA THR A 171 14.40 6.81 -26.96
C THR A 171 14.92 7.93 -27.85
N LYS A 172 14.65 9.20 -27.50
CA LYS A 172 15.14 10.36 -28.26
C LYS A 172 16.49 10.87 -27.72
N PRO A 173 17.25 11.64 -28.50
CA PRO A 173 18.50 12.24 -28.03
C PRO A 173 18.29 13.11 -26.78
N SER A 174 19.04 12.83 -25.73
CA SER A 174 19.00 13.60 -24.48
C SER A 174 19.88 14.85 -24.58
N ALA A 175 19.30 16.04 -24.42
CA ALA A 175 20.03 17.31 -24.43
C ALA A 175 21.04 17.39 -23.26
N GLY A 176 20.71 16.86 -22.09
CA GLY A 176 21.57 16.85 -20.91
C GLY A 176 22.75 15.86 -20.99
N TYR A 177 22.77 14.98 -21.99
CA TYR A 177 23.77 13.93 -22.16
C TYR A 177 24.30 13.86 -23.58
N HIS A 178 24.59 15.03 -24.20
CA HIS A 178 25.25 15.17 -25.52
C HIS A 178 24.57 14.35 -26.63
N GLY A 179 23.25 14.24 -26.61
CA GLY A 179 22.49 13.51 -27.62
C GLY A 179 22.41 12.00 -27.39
N LEU A 180 22.79 11.50 -26.22
CA LEU A 180 22.68 10.08 -25.87
C LEU A 180 21.21 9.63 -25.96
N LYS A 181 20.97 8.50 -26.61
CA LYS A 181 19.69 7.79 -26.62
C LYS A 181 19.80 6.59 -25.68
N LEU A 182 19.09 6.64 -24.56
CA LEU A 182 19.25 5.64 -23.50
C LEU A 182 18.94 4.21 -23.99
N TRP A 183 17.80 4.02 -24.67
CA TRP A 183 17.43 2.70 -25.16
C TRP A 183 18.45 2.10 -26.12
N GLU A 184 18.95 2.88 -27.08
CA GLU A 184 19.97 2.40 -28.03
C GLU A 184 21.33 2.10 -27.33
N THR A 185 21.63 2.81 -26.24
CA THR A 185 22.92 2.70 -25.56
C THR A 185 22.98 1.61 -24.52
N VAL A 186 21.92 1.46 -23.68
CA VAL A 186 21.94 0.55 -22.54
C VAL A 186 20.84 -0.52 -22.58
N GLY A 187 19.98 -0.52 -23.61
CA GLY A 187 18.97 -1.55 -23.85
C GLY A 187 18.01 -1.74 -22.66
N PRO A 188 17.84 -3.00 -22.20
CA PRO A 188 16.84 -3.36 -21.18
C PRO A 188 16.91 -2.60 -19.86
N ILE A 189 18.02 -1.97 -19.54
CA ILE A 189 18.16 -1.15 -18.31
C ILE A 189 17.93 0.34 -18.54
N ALA A 190 17.40 0.74 -19.71
CA ALA A 190 17.22 2.15 -20.06
C ALA A 190 16.32 2.88 -19.05
N PHE A 191 15.24 2.23 -18.58
CA PHE A 191 14.34 2.84 -17.61
C PHE A 191 15.04 3.12 -16.28
N ILE A 192 15.71 2.13 -15.68
CA ILE A 192 16.36 2.34 -14.38
C ILE A 192 17.54 3.30 -14.46
N VAL A 193 18.22 3.37 -15.61
CA VAL A 193 19.25 4.39 -15.86
C VAL A 193 18.59 5.77 -15.93
N ALA A 194 17.47 5.92 -16.64
CA ALA A 194 16.73 7.18 -16.69
C ALA A 194 16.28 7.64 -15.28
N VAL A 195 15.73 6.73 -14.47
CA VAL A 195 15.39 7.01 -13.07
C VAL A 195 16.58 7.60 -12.32
N ARG A 196 17.79 7.05 -12.50
CA ARG A 196 19.00 7.50 -11.80
C ARG A 196 19.50 8.86 -12.29
N ILE A 197 19.62 9.03 -13.59
CA ILE A 197 20.35 10.17 -14.16
C ILE A 197 19.45 11.37 -14.53
N LEU A 198 18.15 11.13 -14.77
CA LEU A 198 17.21 12.22 -15.10
C LEU A 198 16.36 12.65 -13.91
N VAL A 199 16.17 11.75 -12.92
CA VAL A 199 15.24 12.03 -11.81
C VAL A 199 15.96 12.05 -10.46
N LEU A 200 16.56 10.92 -10.05
CA LEU A 200 17.21 10.81 -8.73
C LEU A 200 18.33 11.85 -8.55
N ARG A 201 19.20 11.99 -9.56
CA ARG A 201 20.32 12.93 -9.52
C ARG A 201 19.86 14.37 -9.27
N ASP A 202 18.81 14.78 -9.95
CA ASP A 202 18.38 16.18 -9.96
C ASP A 202 17.41 16.51 -8.80
N LEU A 203 16.62 15.53 -8.33
CA LEU A 203 15.77 15.66 -7.14
C LEU A 203 16.51 15.45 -5.82
N GLY A 204 17.60 14.67 -5.82
CA GLY A 204 18.34 14.36 -4.61
C GLY A 204 17.63 13.40 -3.64
N SER A 205 16.59 12.68 -4.08
CA SER A 205 15.81 11.76 -3.26
C SER A 205 16.58 10.45 -2.94
N CYS A 206 17.84 10.56 -2.55
CA CYS A 206 18.70 9.42 -2.25
C CYS A 206 18.44 8.84 -0.85
N MET A 207 18.64 7.54 -0.72
CA MET A 207 18.60 6.85 0.57
C MET A 207 19.89 7.16 1.36
N ASN A 208 19.75 7.45 2.67
CA ASN A 208 20.96 7.65 3.48
C ASN A 208 21.69 6.31 3.74
N PRO A 209 23.04 6.33 3.87
CA PRO A 209 23.83 5.09 4.01
C PRO A 209 23.49 4.28 5.27
N PHE A 210 23.22 4.94 6.40
CA PHE A 210 22.86 4.24 7.63
C PHE A 210 21.48 3.58 7.51
N GLY A 211 20.51 4.26 6.88
CA GLY A 211 19.21 3.67 6.55
C GLY A 211 19.36 2.44 5.63
N SER A 212 20.26 2.51 4.64
CA SER A 212 20.57 1.36 3.76
C SER A 212 21.09 0.17 4.56
N PHE A 213 21.98 0.40 5.53
CA PHE A 213 22.49 -0.64 6.42
C PHE A 213 21.35 -1.30 7.23
N LEU A 214 20.47 -0.51 7.83
CA LEU A 214 19.32 -1.04 8.59
C LEU A 214 18.37 -1.85 7.70
N LEU A 215 18.12 -1.40 6.47
CA LEU A 215 17.27 -2.12 5.52
C LEU A 215 17.92 -3.44 5.05
N LEU A 216 19.23 -3.48 4.87
CA LEU A 216 19.98 -4.71 4.55
C LEU A 216 19.87 -5.73 5.70
N GLN A 217 20.00 -5.29 6.95
CA GLN A 217 19.77 -6.17 8.10
C GLN A 217 18.34 -6.70 8.15
N GLY A 218 17.35 -5.85 7.83
CA GLY A 218 15.96 -6.29 7.70
C GLY A 218 15.76 -7.37 6.63
N LEU A 219 16.47 -7.26 5.50
CA LEU A 219 16.41 -8.25 4.43
C LEU A 219 16.93 -9.64 4.84
N GLU A 220 17.91 -9.72 5.71
CA GLU A 220 18.50 -10.99 6.15
C GLU A 220 17.46 -11.90 6.82
N THR A 221 16.49 -11.32 7.52
CA THR A 221 15.42 -12.05 8.23
C THR A 221 14.05 -11.96 7.56
N LEU A 222 13.97 -11.37 6.37
CA LEU A 222 12.70 -11.07 5.71
C LEU A 222 11.80 -12.30 5.58
N SER A 223 12.32 -13.41 5.05
CA SER A 223 11.53 -14.62 4.81
C SER A 223 11.01 -15.24 6.11
N LEU A 224 11.83 -15.26 7.16
CA LEU A 224 11.45 -15.78 8.48
C LEU A 224 10.33 -14.92 9.10
N ARG A 225 10.49 -13.59 9.06
CA ARG A 225 9.50 -12.66 9.61
C ARG A 225 8.19 -12.74 8.83
N VAL A 226 8.25 -12.65 7.50
CA VAL A 226 7.03 -12.62 6.68
C VAL A 226 6.26 -13.93 6.78
N GLN A 227 6.93 -15.10 6.86
CA GLN A 227 6.23 -16.35 7.12
C GLN A 227 5.50 -16.33 8.45
N ARG A 228 6.18 -15.93 9.53
CA ARG A 228 5.57 -15.84 10.88
C ARG A 228 4.41 -14.83 10.88
N HIS A 229 4.58 -13.70 10.24
CA HIS A 229 3.51 -12.71 10.06
C HIS A 229 2.25 -13.33 9.42
N CYS A 230 2.42 -14.07 8.32
CA CYS A 230 1.30 -14.68 7.59
C CYS A 230 0.61 -15.78 8.41
N ASP A 231 1.39 -16.61 9.09
CA ASP A 231 0.86 -17.69 9.95
C ASP A 231 0.03 -17.10 11.10
N ASN A 232 0.55 -16.07 11.76
CA ASN A 232 -0.15 -15.37 12.83
C ASN A 232 -1.42 -14.66 12.29
N ALA A 233 -1.32 -13.98 11.15
CA ALA A 233 -2.47 -13.26 10.56
C ALA A 233 -3.60 -14.21 10.18
N LEU A 234 -3.29 -15.37 9.60
CA LEU A 234 -4.31 -16.37 9.26
C LEU A 234 -4.96 -16.94 10.53
N ALA A 235 -4.17 -17.20 11.58
CA ALA A 235 -4.69 -17.70 12.85
C ALA A 235 -5.58 -16.66 13.57
N ILE A 236 -5.21 -15.39 13.53
CA ILE A 236 -6.01 -14.28 14.06
C ILE A 236 -7.27 -14.08 13.23
N ALA A 237 -7.19 -14.06 11.89
CA ALA A 237 -8.34 -13.89 11.02
C ALA A 237 -9.41 -14.94 11.26
N LYS A 238 -9.01 -16.23 11.36
CA LYS A 238 -9.92 -17.34 11.68
C LYS A 238 -10.54 -17.22 13.06
N TRP A 239 -9.77 -16.79 14.05
CA TRP A 239 -10.25 -16.61 15.41
C TRP A 239 -11.24 -15.44 15.49
N LEU A 240 -10.92 -14.29 14.88
CA LEU A 240 -11.82 -13.13 14.82
C LEU A 240 -13.11 -13.44 14.07
N ASP A 241 -13.05 -14.27 13.02
CA ASP A 241 -14.20 -14.62 12.18
C ASP A 241 -15.29 -15.38 12.94
N THR A 242 -14.93 -16.02 14.03
CA THR A 242 -15.85 -16.74 14.93
C THR A 242 -16.09 -16.01 16.26
N HIS A 243 -15.48 -14.83 16.44
CA HIS A 243 -15.56 -14.12 17.71
C HIS A 243 -16.92 -13.42 17.89
N PRO A 244 -17.63 -13.58 19.04
CA PRO A 244 -19.00 -13.09 19.23
C PRO A 244 -19.16 -11.56 19.14
N GLN A 245 -18.09 -10.80 19.39
CA GLN A 245 -18.08 -9.32 19.34
C GLN A 245 -17.62 -8.75 18.00
N VAL A 246 -17.28 -9.59 17.01
CA VAL A 246 -16.86 -9.20 15.69
C VAL A 246 -18.05 -9.28 14.71
N ASN A 247 -18.21 -8.25 13.87
CA ASN A 247 -19.24 -8.21 12.84
C ASN A 247 -18.79 -8.84 11.53
N TRP A 248 -17.56 -8.54 11.14
CA TRP A 248 -16.98 -8.97 9.87
C TRP A 248 -15.44 -8.98 9.97
N VAL A 249 -14.81 -9.79 9.13
CA VAL A 249 -13.35 -9.83 8.95
C VAL A 249 -13.04 -9.77 7.45
N SER A 250 -12.13 -8.88 7.05
CA SER A 250 -11.56 -8.77 5.71
C SER A 250 -10.11 -9.23 5.73
N TYR A 251 -9.84 -10.38 5.09
CA TYR A 251 -8.51 -10.96 4.95
C TYR A 251 -8.48 -11.92 3.75
N PRO A 252 -7.56 -11.77 2.78
CA PRO A 252 -7.56 -12.57 1.55
C PRO A 252 -7.38 -14.08 1.77
N GLY A 253 -6.87 -14.48 2.94
CA GLY A 253 -6.73 -15.88 3.34
C GLY A 253 -8.02 -16.57 3.79
N LEU A 254 -9.13 -15.83 3.98
CA LEU A 254 -10.45 -16.40 4.26
C LEU A 254 -11.19 -16.70 2.95
N GLU A 255 -11.80 -17.88 2.83
CA GLU A 255 -12.49 -18.31 1.59
C GLU A 255 -13.62 -17.38 1.15
N LYS A 256 -14.27 -16.71 2.12
CA LYS A 256 -15.34 -15.74 1.88
C LYS A 256 -14.86 -14.39 1.33
N HIS A 257 -13.56 -14.11 1.34
CA HIS A 257 -13.02 -12.84 0.85
C HIS A 257 -13.15 -12.76 -0.69
N PRO A 258 -13.63 -11.64 -1.26
CA PRO A 258 -13.85 -11.53 -2.71
C PRO A 258 -12.61 -11.85 -3.55
N SER A 259 -11.43 -11.49 -3.08
CA SER A 259 -10.17 -11.74 -3.79
C SER A 259 -9.51 -13.08 -3.44
N HIS A 260 -10.15 -13.99 -2.67
CA HIS A 260 -9.52 -15.23 -2.23
C HIS A 260 -8.99 -16.08 -3.40
N ALA A 261 -9.77 -16.20 -4.45
CA ALA A 261 -9.39 -16.98 -5.64
C ALA A 261 -8.14 -16.39 -6.33
N LEU A 262 -8.09 -15.06 -6.50
CA LEU A 262 -6.93 -14.37 -7.06
C LEU A 262 -5.73 -14.40 -6.10
N ALA A 263 -5.97 -14.28 -4.80
CA ALA A 263 -4.93 -14.43 -3.79
C ALA A 263 -4.28 -15.83 -3.87
N LYS A 264 -5.07 -16.90 -3.99
CA LYS A 264 -4.54 -18.25 -4.20
C LYS A 264 -3.80 -18.42 -5.53
N LYS A 265 -4.19 -17.69 -6.57
CA LYS A 265 -3.54 -17.72 -7.89
C LYS A 265 -2.17 -17.05 -7.86
N TYR A 266 -2.05 -15.92 -7.16
CA TYR A 266 -0.89 -15.04 -7.26
C TYR A 266 0.04 -15.10 -6.05
N LEU A 267 -0.51 -15.24 -4.84
CA LEU A 267 0.29 -15.23 -3.62
C LEU A 267 0.87 -16.62 -3.31
N ARG A 268 2.08 -16.63 -2.80
CA ARG A 268 2.80 -17.81 -2.31
C ARG A 268 3.23 -17.56 -0.86
N ASN A 269 3.45 -18.61 -0.11
CA ASN A 269 3.92 -18.55 1.30
C ASN A 269 2.93 -17.90 2.29
N GLY A 270 1.70 -17.57 1.86
CA GLY A 270 0.67 -16.95 2.70
C GLY A 270 -0.13 -15.87 2.00
N PHE A 271 -0.99 -15.18 2.75
CA PHE A 271 -1.96 -14.21 2.23
C PHE A 271 -1.73 -12.78 2.75
N GLY A 272 -0.52 -12.48 3.23
CA GLY A 272 -0.19 -11.21 3.86
C GLY A 272 -0.38 -11.22 5.37
N SER A 273 -0.03 -10.11 6.02
CA SER A 273 -0.05 -9.98 7.47
C SER A 273 -0.91 -8.84 8.00
N VAL A 274 -1.70 -8.23 7.12
CA VAL A 274 -2.62 -7.15 7.50
C VAL A 274 -4.04 -7.62 7.23
N LEU A 275 -4.91 -7.38 8.19
CA LEU A 275 -6.34 -7.66 8.10
C LEU A 275 -7.14 -6.50 8.69
N SER A 276 -8.40 -6.41 8.33
CA SER A 276 -9.36 -5.51 8.98
C SER A 276 -10.54 -6.29 9.51
N PHE A 277 -11.15 -5.75 10.56
CA PHE A 277 -12.38 -6.30 11.13
C PHE A 277 -13.23 -5.18 11.73
N GLY A 278 -14.54 -5.40 11.77
CA GLY A 278 -15.48 -4.52 12.43
C GLY A 278 -15.92 -5.09 13.77
N VAL A 279 -16.06 -4.24 14.80
CA VAL A 279 -16.54 -4.63 16.12
C VAL A 279 -17.98 -4.24 16.35
N LYS A 280 -18.71 -5.07 17.11
CA LYS A 280 -20.08 -4.74 17.56
C LYS A 280 -20.01 -3.56 18.53
N GLY A 281 -20.89 -2.57 18.33
CA GLY A 281 -20.91 -1.35 19.12
C GLY A 281 -20.29 -0.13 18.39
N GLY A 282 -19.92 -0.31 17.11
CA GLY A 282 -19.49 0.80 16.23
C GLY A 282 -18.19 1.47 16.62
N ALA A 283 -18.04 2.75 16.27
CA ALA A 283 -16.81 3.51 16.46
C ALA A 283 -16.31 3.55 17.91
N ALA A 284 -17.22 3.75 18.88
CA ALA A 284 -16.85 3.83 20.29
C ALA A 284 -16.29 2.50 20.83
N ALA A 285 -16.86 1.37 20.40
CA ALA A 285 -16.36 0.05 20.76
C ALA A 285 -15.01 -0.24 20.08
N ALA A 286 -14.82 0.19 18.83
CA ALA A 286 -13.55 0.07 18.12
C ALA A 286 -12.43 0.87 18.80
N ALA A 287 -12.72 2.12 19.19
CA ALA A 287 -11.77 2.95 19.95
C ALA A 287 -11.46 2.31 21.30
N GLY A 288 -12.47 1.92 22.06
CA GLY A 288 -12.29 1.27 23.36
C GLY A 288 -11.51 -0.04 23.29
N LEU A 289 -11.69 -0.83 22.22
CA LEU A 289 -10.90 -2.04 22.02
C LEU A 289 -9.41 -1.69 21.87
N VAL A 290 -9.06 -0.73 21.05
CA VAL A 290 -7.67 -0.33 20.80
C VAL A 290 -7.03 0.29 22.04
N ASP A 291 -7.75 1.15 22.77
CA ASP A 291 -7.25 1.84 23.97
C ASP A 291 -6.94 0.89 25.15
N ASN A 292 -7.57 -0.29 25.17
CA ASN A 292 -7.37 -1.27 26.21
C ASN A 292 -6.30 -2.32 25.92
N LEU A 293 -5.67 -2.30 24.73
CA LEU A 293 -4.56 -3.18 24.38
C LEU A 293 -3.33 -2.85 25.23
N LYS A 294 -2.53 -3.88 25.55
CA LYS A 294 -1.36 -3.77 26.41
C LYS A 294 -0.07 -4.18 25.71
N LEU A 295 -0.11 -5.25 24.92
CA LEU A 295 1.01 -5.76 24.12
C LEU A 295 1.06 -5.07 22.76
N ILE A 296 -0.09 -4.97 22.14
CA ILE A 296 -0.25 -4.49 20.76
C ILE A 296 -0.13 -2.97 20.75
N SER A 297 0.85 -2.44 20.01
CA SER A 297 1.19 -1.00 20.00
C SER A 297 0.29 -0.21 19.05
N HIS A 298 -0.36 0.83 19.55
CA HIS A 298 -1.24 1.69 18.77
C HIS A 298 -0.43 2.69 17.92
N LEU A 299 -0.29 2.43 16.64
CA LEU A 299 0.39 3.33 15.67
C LEU A 299 0.07 2.99 14.22
N ALA A 300 0.33 3.94 13.30
CA ALA A 300 0.06 3.78 11.86
C ALA A 300 1.26 3.19 11.11
N ASN A 301 1.57 1.93 11.35
CA ASN A 301 2.58 1.22 10.57
C ASN A 301 2.01 -0.10 10.04
N VAL A 302 2.74 -0.75 9.14
CA VAL A 302 2.47 -2.12 8.66
C VAL A 302 3.80 -2.82 8.40
N GLY A 303 3.82 -4.15 8.57
CA GLY A 303 5.01 -4.95 8.31
C GLY A 303 6.10 -4.81 9.36
N ASP A 304 5.80 -4.24 10.51
CA ASP A 304 6.68 -4.21 11.68
C ASP A 304 6.67 -5.59 12.38
N ALA A 305 7.79 -5.97 12.95
CA ALA A 305 7.91 -7.19 13.77
C ALA A 305 6.93 -7.18 14.95
N LYS A 306 6.53 -6.01 15.42
CA LYS A 306 5.49 -5.82 16.44
C LYS A 306 4.09 -5.80 15.82
N THR A 307 3.12 -6.36 16.52
CA THR A 307 1.71 -6.25 16.15
C THR A 307 1.19 -4.84 16.40
N VAL A 308 0.53 -4.26 15.39
CA VAL A 308 0.08 -2.87 15.39
C VAL A 308 -1.39 -2.77 14.97
N PRO A 309 -2.31 -2.33 15.83
CA PRO A 309 -3.68 -2.02 15.48
C PRO A 309 -3.83 -0.56 15.03
N LEU A 310 -4.91 -0.30 14.32
CA LEU A 310 -5.31 1.01 13.87
C LEU A 310 -6.84 1.12 13.96
N SER A 311 -7.37 2.06 14.75
CA SER A 311 -8.81 2.33 14.89
C SER A 311 -9.23 3.65 14.23
N TYR A 312 -10.54 3.79 13.95
CA TYR A 312 -11.13 4.83 13.10
C TYR A 312 -11.51 6.13 13.80
N ASP A 313 -11.82 6.12 15.10
CA ASP A 313 -12.41 7.27 15.75
C ASP A 313 -11.78 7.58 17.10
N VAL A 314 -10.90 8.59 17.14
CA VAL A 314 -10.69 9.38 18.37
C VAL A 314 -10.31 10.82 18.00
N ALA A 315 -11.24 11.71 18.07
CA ALA A 315 -11.12 13.11 17.67
C ALA A 315 -10.23 13.99 18.56
N ASN A 316 -9.58 13.51 19.62
CA ASN A 316 -8.96 14.44 20.61
C ASN A 316 -7.70 14.00 21.36
N ARG A 317 -6.88 13.03 20.89
CA ARG A 317 -5.56 12.80 21.50
C ARG A 317 -4.46 12.62 20.45
N GLN A 318 -3.46 13.50 20.51
CA GLN A 318 -2.27 13.53 19.67
C GLN A 318 -1.49 12.22 19.79
N LEU A 319 -1.51 11.39 18.80
CA LEU A 319 -0.76 10.16 18.46
C LEU A 319 -1.61 8.91 18.20
N ILE A 320 -2.86 9.04 17.81
CA ILE A 320 -3.74 7.93 17.47
C ILE A 320 -4.15 8.08 16.01
N ILE A 321 -3.87 7.09 15.17
CA ILE A 321 -4.14 7.21 13.75
C ILE A 321 -5.26 6.25 13.32
N ALA A 322 -6.45 6.80 13.09
CA ALA A 322 -7.53 6.14 12.35
C ALA A 322 -7.31 6.36 10.85
N PRO A 323 -7.51 5.37 9.94
CA PRO A 323 -7.40 5.62 8.50
C PRO A 323 -8.27 6.77 8.00
N ALA A 324 -9.47 6.95 8.54
CA ALA A 324 -10.32 8.11 8.21
C ALA A 324 -9.69 9.46 8.60
N VAL A 325 -9.01 9.53 9.74
CA VAL A 325 -8.37 10.75 10.24
C VAL A 325 -6.84 10.75 10.07
N THR A 326 -6.26 9.77 9.34
CA THR A 326 -4.81 9.71 9.15
C THR A 326 -4.39 9.35 7.73
N THR A 327 -4.43 8.08 7.36
CA THR A 327 -4.00 7.66 6.02
C THR A 327 -5.02 7.99 4.95
N HIS A 328 -6.27 8.22 5.33
CA HIS A 328 -7.40 8.61 4.47
C HIS A 328 -8.09 9.91 4.95
N GLN A 329 -7.49 10.64 5.90
CA GLN A 329 -7.98 11.95 6.39
C GLN A 329 -8.17 12.98 5.27
N GLN A 330 -7.47 12.80 4.17
CA GLN A 330 -7.54 13.65 2.99
C GLN A 330 -8.71 13.31 2.06
N LEU A 331 -9.44 12.22 2.34
CA LEU A 331 -10.63 11.80 1.63
C LEU A 331 -11.88 12.36 2.32
N SER A 332 -12.90 12.75 1.53
CA SER A 332 -14.23 13.04 2.07
C SER A 332 -14.87 11.78 2.68
N ASP A 333 -15.91 11.93 3.51
CA ASP A 333 -16.66 10.79 4.08
C ASP A 333 -17.19 9.84 2.99
N GLU A 334 -17.61 10.38 1.85
CA GLU A 334 -18.09 9.61 0.70
C GLU A 334 -16.94 8.83 0.04
N GLU A 335 -15.76 9.45 -0.13
CA GLU A 335 -14.56 8.80 -0.67
C GLU A 335 -14.01 7.74 0.29
N GLN A 336 -14.14 7.95 1.60
CA GLN A 336 -13.76 6.96 2.61
C GLN A 336 -14.66 5.72 2.52
N ILE A 337 -15.97 5.90 2.45
CA ILE A 337 -16.94 4.81 2.30
C ILE A 337 -16.69 4.06 0.98
N ALA A 338 -16.47 4.79 -0.12
CA ALA A 338 -16.13 4.19 -1.43
C ALA A 338 -14.81 3.39 -1.39
N SER A 339 -13.86 3.80 -0.57
CA SER A 339 -12.60 3.05 -0.36
C SER A 339 -12.74 1.89 0.64
N GLY A 340 -13.95 1.61 1.15
CA GLY A 340 -14.21 0.50 2.08
C GLY A 340 -13.89 0.79 3.55
N VAL A 341 -13.84 2.08 3.89
CA VAL A 341 -13.46 2.57 5.20
C VAL A 341 -14.70 2.89 6.02
N THR A 342 -15.10 1.96 6.93
CA THR A 342 -16.25 2.14 7.84
C THR A 342 -15.82 2.64 9.22
N LYS A 343 -16.72 3.27 9.97
CA LYS A 343 -16.42 3.85 11.30
C LYS A 343 -16.09 2.82 12.39
N ASP A 344 -16.51 1.57 12.23
CA ASP A 344 -16.23 0.43 13.12
C ASP A 344 -14.98 -0.35 12.74
N LEU A 345 -14.28 0.06 11.66
CA LEU A 345 -13.15 -0.66 11.12
C LEU A 345 -11.91 -0.53 11.99
N ILE A 346 -11.34 -1.65 12.34
CA ILE A 346 -9.99 -1.78 12.93
C ILE A 346 -9.11 -2.49 11.92
N ARG A 347 -7.98 -1.88 11.56
CA ARG A 347 -6.92 -2.52 10.79
C ARG A 347 -5.86 -3.05 11.74
N LEU A 348 -5.50 -4.30 11.60
CA LEU A 348 -4.46 -4.96 12.38
C LEU A 348 -3.32 -5.41 11.47
N SER A 349 -2.12 -4.87 11.66
CA SER A 349 -0.89 -5.41 11.11
C SER A 349 -0.28 -6.38 12.10
N VAL A 350 -0.39 -7.66 11.82
CA VAL A 350 -0.02 -8.72 12.74
C VAL A 350 1.49 -8.92 12.74
N GLY A 351 2.11 -8.89 13.91
CA GLY A 351 3.54 -9.06 14.12
C GLY A 351 3.98 -10.53 14.27
N ILE A 352 5.19 -10.71 14.80
CA ILE A 352 5.82 -12.03 14.94
C ILE A 352 5.81 -12.56 16.38
N GLU A 353 5.13 -11.89 17.30
CA GLU A 353 4.94 -12.31 18.68
C GLU A 353 4.28 -13.70 18.74
N HIS A 354 4.27 -14.32 19.91
CA HIS A 354 3.57 -15.59 20.07
C HIS A 354 2.07 -15.39 19.84
N ILE A 355 1.47 -16.28 19.07
CA ILE A 355 0.07 -16.14 18.63
C ILE A 355 -0.91 -16.08 19.81
N ASP A 356 -0.64 -16.82 20.89
CA ASP A 356 -1.52 -16.82 22.05
C ASP A 356 -1.43 -15.52 22.84
N ASP A 357 -0.27 -14.85 22.85
CA ASP A 357 -0.11 -13.55 23.50
C ASP A 357 -0.91 -12.45 22.72
N ILE A 358 -0.88 -12.49 21.39
CA ILE A 358 -1.68 -11.58 20.55
C ILE A 358 -3.17 -11.82 20.81
N LYS A 359 -3.62 -13.08 20.83
CA LYS A 359 -5.02 -13.42 21.10
C LYS A 359 -5.42 -13.01 22.52
N ALA A 360 -4.58 -13.27 23.52
CA ALA A 360 -4.86 -12.91 24.91
C ALA A 360 -5.02 -11.41 25.10
N ASP A 361 -4.19 -10.60 24.41
CA ASP A 361 -4.28 -9.14 24.48
C ASP A 361 -5.56 -8.62 23.81
N LEU A 362 -5.95 -9.16 22.65
CA LEU A 362 -7.22 -8.85 22.00
C LEU A 362 -8.40 -9.29 22.89
N GLN A 363 -8.37 -10.51 23.44
CA GLN A 363 -9.44 -11.08 24.25
C GLN A 363 -9.71 -10.24 25.51
N GLN A 364 -8.66 -9.86 26.25
CA GLN A 364 -8.81 -9.04 27.45
C GLN A 364 -9.39 -7.65 27.15
N SER A 365 -9.11 -7.13 25.96
CA SER A 365 -9.69 -5.87 25.51
C SER A 365 -11.17 -6.03 25.08
N PHE A 366 -11.51 -7.12 24.38
CA PHE A 366 -12.91 -7.45 24.08
C PHE A 366 -13.77 -7.60 25.35
N GLU A 367 -13.25 -8.26 26.40
CA GLU A 367 -13.95 -8.43 27.67
C GLU A 367 -14.25 -7.08 28.35
N LYS A 368 -13.30 -6.13 28.29
CA LYS A 368 -13.50 -4.81 28.87
C LYS A 368 -14.58 -4.01 28.15
N ILE A 369 -14.58 -4.00 26.80
CA ILE A 369 -15.62 -3.27 26.05
C ILE A 369 -17.00 -3.93 26.22
N ALA A 370 -17.08 -5.26 26.37
CA ALA A 370 -18.32 -5.94 26.64
C ALA A 370 -18.92 -5.54 28.00
N SER A 371 -18.08 -5.38 29.03
CA SER A 371 -18.53 -4.93 30.35
C SER A 371 -19.04 -3.49 30.34
N LEU A 372 -18.46 -2.63 29.51
CA LEU A 372 -18.90 -1.24 29.34
C LEU A 372 -20.23 -1.17 28.59
N THR A 373 -20.45 -2.00 27.56
CA THR A 373 -21.71 -2.05 26.82
C THR A 373 -22.86 -2.72 27.58
N ALA A 374 -22.57 -3.65 28.47
CA ALA A 374 -23.56 -4.29 29.35
C ALA A 374 -24.07 -3.36 30.48
N GLY A 375 -23.29 -2.34 30.83
CA GLY A 375 -23.67 -1.33 31.86
C GLY A 375 -24.57 -0.19 31.32
N PHE A 376 -24.69 -0.04 30.03
CA PHE A 376 -25.61 0.91 29.37
C PHE A 376 -26.79 0.16 28.79
N GLY A 377 -27.83 -0.03 29.57
CA GLY A 377 -29.13 -0.55 29.10
C GLY A 377 -29.71 0.39 28.03
N HIS A 378 -30.05 -0.16 26.88
CA HIS A 378 -30.78 0.37 25.72
C HIS A 378 -30.32 1.73 25.12
N PRO A 379 -30.22 1.83 23.79
CA PRO A 379 -29.69 3.02 23.09
C PRO A 379 -30.67 4.20 23.00
N ALA A 380 -31.54 4.41 23.97
CA ALA A 380 -32.57 5.48 23.97
C ALA A 380 -32.24 6.70 24.84
N ASP A 381 -31.19 6.68 25.70
CA ASP A 381 -31.03 7.71 26.74
C ASP A 381 -29.67 8.44 26.74
N VAL A 382 -29.05 8.64 25.60
CA VAL A 382 -27.89 9.56 25.52
C VAL A 382 -28.26 10.78 24.70
N ASN A 383 -28.99 11.69 25.32
CA ASN A 383 -29.15 13.06 24.86
C ASN A 383 -27.92 13.84 25.30
N ILE A 384 -26.91 13.91 24.44
CA ILE A 384 -25.78 14.83 24.65
C ILE A 384 -26.27 16.22 24.27
N GLN A 385 -26.62 17.02 25.27
CA GLN A 385 -26.77 18.46 25.12
C GLN A 385 -25.39 19.04 24.81
N MET A 386 -25.19 19.49 23.59
CA MET A 386 -24.07 20.37 23.24
C MET A 386 -24.37 21.74 23.87
N GLU A 387 -23.56 22.15 24.83
CA GLU A 387 -23.52 23.57 25.23
C GLU A 387 -22.91 24.39 24.09
N PRO A 388 -23.50 25.54 23.73
CA PRO A 388 -22.97 26.40 22.69
C PRO A 388 -21.69 27.10 23.17
N ASP A 389 -20.65 27.08 22.32
CA ASP A 389 -19.43 27.83 22.48
C ASP A 389 -19.71 29.31 22.83
N GLN A 390 -19.15 29.76 23.92
CA GLN A 390 -19.09 31.19 24.27
C GLN A 390 -17.94 31.83 23.46
N PRO A 391 -18.19 32.95 22.76
CA PRO A 391 -17.12 33.71 22.16
C PRO A 391 -16.50 34.61 23.21
N GLY A 392 -15.20 34.50 23.42
CA GLY A 392 -14.56 35.33 24.41
C GLY A 392 -13.05 35.45 24.33
N VAL A 393 -12.63 36.60 23.80
CA VAL A 393 -11.40 37.39 23.97
C VAL A 393 -10.11 36.81 23.38
#